data_eca6e466e90ed1638a1631173483c642
#
_entry.id   eca6e466e90ed1638a1631173483c642
#
_cell.length_a   1.000
_cell.length_b   1.000
_cell.length_c   1.000
_cell.angle_alpha   90.00
_cell.angle_beta   90.00
_cell.angle_gamma   90.00
#
_symmetry.space_group_name_H-M   'P 1'
#
loop_
_entity.id
_entity.type
_entity.pdbx_description
1 polymer ?
#
loop_
_entity_poly.entity_id
_entity_poly.type
_entity_poly.pdbx_seq_one_letter_code
_entity_poly.pdbx_strand_id
1 'polypeptide(L)'
;MEVSEKLKERFCKDCNIPLRLFKEPYFTDRLQLYDSYYNTLDKWNIFVRELEKYKCEQDYLEEYNRVKDAAINDIKLSDGYNRFNEEDMGKYSVKYKDLPSKDIYKSSNDGKLFISIDMRKANFSALKFYDKSIFSNTDTWEEFIERYTENKHIVNSKYIRQVILGNCNPRRQVTYEKYLMDLVLEVLIDELGYSASDIAFFSNDEIVIDMEKYKDCINKQKILEMAVNVCFNIPFRIELFYLHKITGTDGYYKEIVRNIIEREYEFKCLNNYTLPFVLRKFNREEITENDKVFYHEGLLSKFMEVPNMEVKLNENKYSV
;
A
#
# COMPACT_ATOMS: atom_id res chain seq x y z
N MET A 1 11.21 -11.06 25.96
CA MET A 1 10.71 -12.31 25.32
C MET A 1 11.43 -12.47 23.98
N GLU A 2 12.00 -13.65 23.68
CA GLU A 2 12.51 -13.91 22.33
C GLU A 2 11.32 -14.05 21.37
N VAL A 3 11.29 -13.26 20.28
CA VAL A 3 10.16 -13.25 19.36
C VAL A 3 10.29 -14.39 18.36
N SER A 4 9.30 -15.28 18.31
CA SER A 4 9.29 -16.44 17.40
C SER A 4 9.25 -16.02 15.93
N GLU A 5 9.69 -16.92 15.02
CA GLU A 5 9.59 -16.70 13.56
C GLU A 5 8.13 -16.47 13.13
N LYS A 6 7.17 -17.12 13.77
CA LYS A 6 5.73 -16.93 13.53
C LYS A 6 5.28 -15.50 13.82
N LEU A 7 5.75 -14.90 14.91
CA LEU A 7 5.43 -13.51 15.25
C LEU A 7 6.19 -12.51 14.37
N LYS A 8 7.44 -12.81 13.97
CA LYS A 8 8.18 -12.02 12.98
C LYS A 8 7.43 -11.97 11.63
N GLU A 9 6.90 -13.12 11.20
CA GLU A 9 6.07 -13.18 10.00
C GLU A 9 4.78 -12.35 10.15
N ARG A 10 4.11 -12.44 11.30
CA ARG A 10 2.91 -11.65 11.61
C ARG A 10 3.22 -10.16 11.55
N PHE A 11 4.28 -9.72 12.22
CA PHE A 11 4.74 -8.34 12.19
C PHE A 11 4.95 -7.82 10.76
N CYS A 12 5.65 -8.59 9.92
CA CYS A 12 5.88 -8.18 8.53
C CYS A 12 4.57 -8.07 7.73
N LYS A 13 3.60 -8.96 7.95
CA LYS A 13 2.26 -8.89 7.33
C LYS A 13 1.49 -7.66 7.83
N ASP A 14 1.45 -7.45 9.14
CA ASP A 14 0.73 -6.35 9.77
C ASP A 14 1.24 -4.99 9.30
N CYS A 15 2.56 -4.85 9.15
CA CYS A 15 3.22 -3.61 8.71
C CYS A 15 3.41 -3.50 7.18
N ASN A 16 2.96 -4.49 6.40
CA ASN A 16 3.16 -4.57 4.95
C ASN A 16 4.64 -4.45 4.54
N ILE A 17 5.52 -5.11 5.28
CA ILE A 17 6.96 -5.16 4.99
C ILE A 17 7.23 -6.39 4.10
N PRO A 18 7.89 -6.24 2.93
CA PRO A 18 8.16 -7.34 1.99
C PRO A 18 9.36 -8.20 2.43
N LEU A 19 9.42 -8.57 3.72
CA LEU A 19 10.44 -9.42 4.32
C LEU A 19 9.86 -10.80 4.56
N ARG A 20 10.59 -11.86 4.16
CA ARG A 20 10.17 -13.26 4.24
C ARG A 20 11.25 -14.16 4.86
N LEU A 21 12.34 -13.61 5.38
CA LEU A 21 13.40 -14.35 6.04
C LEU A 21 13.42 -14.00 7.53
N PHE A 22 12.99 -14.93 8.39
CA PHE A 22 12.71 -14.68 9.81
C PHE A 22 13.77 -15.24 10.76
N LYS A 23 14.75 -16.03 10.25
CA LYS A 23 15.87 -16.55 11.03
C LYS A 23 16.92 -15.47 11.33
N GLU A 24 17.46 -15.51 12.54
CA GLU A 24 18.63 -14.71 12.87
C GLU A 24 19.93 -15.33 12.26
N PRO A 25 20.91 -14.50 11.91
CA PRO A 25 20.94 -13.04 12.05
C PRO A 25 20.24 -12.27 10.89
N TYR A 26 19.75 -13.00 9.91
CA TYR A 26 19.23 -12.43 8.65
C TYR A 26 18.03 -11.50 8.87
N PHE A 27 17.14 -11.83 9.81
CA PHE A 27 15.95 -11.00 10.08
C PHE A 27 16.38 -9.61 10.57
N THR A 28 17.28 -9.54 11.54
CA THR A 28 17.81 -8.27 12.07
C THR A 28 18.52 -7.46 10.99
N ASP A 29 19.37 -8.10 10.18
CA ASP A 29 20.06 -7.44 9.06
C ASP A 29 19.04 -6.86 8.05
N ARG A 30 17.97 -7.60 7.75
CA ARG A 30 16.91 -7.12 6.83
C ARG A 30 16.11 -5.96 7.41
N LEU A 31 15.80 -5.98 8.71
CA LEU A 31 15.14 -4.84 9.35
C LEU A 31 15.96 -3.56 9.20
N GLN A 32 17.27 -3.64 9.42
CA GLN A 32 18.16 -2.49 9.26
C GLN A 32 18.24 -2.02 7.80
N LEU A 33 18.44 -2.94 6.86
CA LEU A 33 18.54 -2.61 5.43
C LEU A 33 17.25 -1.97 4.88
N TYR A 34 16.08 -2.42 5.36
CA TYR A 34 14.80 -1.97 4.86
C TYR A 34 14.30 -0.68 5.53
N ASP A 35 14.98 -0.21 6.56
CA ASP A 35 14.48 0.88 7.42
C ASP A 35 14.22 2.18 6.66
N SER A 36 15.14 2.61 5.81
CA SER A 36 15.02 3.84 5.01
C SER A 36 13.79 3.88 4.09
N TYR A 37 13.21 2.72 3.73
CA TYR A 37 12.09 2.61 2.78
C TYR A 37 10.78 2.17 3.42
N TYR A 38 10.85 1.45 4.53
CA TYR A 38 9.67 0.84 5.16
C TYR A 38 9.49 1.23 6.63
N ASN A 39 10.40 2.04 7.18
CA ASN A 39 10.43 2.43 8.62
C ASN A 39 10.29 1.19 9.52
N THR A 40 11.15 0.22 9.29
CA THR A 40 11.06 -1.11 9.92
C THR A 40 11.46 -1.11 11.37
N LEU A 41 12.48 -0.32 11.75
CA LEU A 41 13.02 -0.30 13.12
C LEU A 41 12.03 0.32 14.10
N ASP A 42 11.42 1.45 13.77
CA ASP A 42 10.40 2.07 14.63
C ASP A 42 9.19 1.14 14.79
N LYS A 43 8.72 0.56 13.69
CA LYS A 43 7.59 -0.39 13.71
C LYS A 43 7.91 -1.62 14.56
N TRP A 44 9.14 -2.16 14.43
CA TRP A 44 9.60 -3.30 15.21
C TRP A 44 9.69 -2.97 16.71
N ASN A 45 10.23 -1.80 17.06
CA ASN A 45 10.31 -1.33 18.43
C ASN A 45 8.93 -1.14 19.07
N ILE A 46 7.96 -0.64 18.31
CA ILE A 46 6.56 -0.56 18.77
C ILE A 46 6.02 -1.97 19.02
N PHE A 47 6.19 -2.89 18.04
CA PHE A 47 5.70 -4.26 18.14
C PHE A 47 6.27 -4.99 19.37
N VAL A 48 7.58 -4.92 19.59
CA VAL A 48 8.24 -5.57 20.74
C VAL A 48 7.73 -4.99 22.06
N ARG A 49 7.63 -3.67 22.18
CA ARG A 49 7.07 -3.02 23.40
C ARG A 49 5.63 -3.42 23.67
N GLU A 50 4.82 -3.59 22.62
CA GLU A 50 3.45 -4.07 22.78
C GLU A 50 3.42 -5.54 23.22
N LEU A 51 4.31 -6.40 22.69
CA LEU A 51 4.43 -7.79 23.10
C LEU A 51 4.83 -7.97 24.57
N GLU A 52 5.66 -7.07 25.11
CA GLU A 52 6.11 -7.12 26.51
C GLU A 52 4.97 -6.96 27.53
N LYS A 53 3.79 -6.48 27.09
CA LYS A 53 2.59 -6.37 27.94
C LYS A 53 1.90 -7.73 28.17
N TYR A 54 2.24 -8.76 27.41
CA TYR A 54 1.67 -10.09 27.48
C TYR A 54 2.62 -11.07 28.20
N LYS A 55 2.03 -12.05 28.87
CA LYS A 55 2.82 -13.09 29.56
C LYS A 55 3.47 -14.06 28.59
N CYS A 56 2.82 -14.32 27.45
CA CYS A 56 3.33 -15.19 26.40
C CYS A 56 2.77 -14.78 25.02
N GLU A 57 3.36 -15.32 23.97
CA GLU A 57 2.91 -15.09 22.57
C GLU A 57 1.45 -15.50 22.34
N GLN A 58 0.99 -16.53 23.03
CA GLN A 58 -0.38 -17.02 22.90
C GLN A 58 -1.41 -15.98 23.36
N ASP A 59 -1.16 -15.29 24.50
CA ASP A 59 -2.04 -14.24 25.01
C ASP A 59 -2.20 -13.09 23.98
N TYR A 60 -1.10 -12.69 23.33
CA TYR A 60 -1.13 -11.71 22.24
C TYR A 60 -1.99 -12.19 21.04
N LEU A 61 -1.82 -13.45 20.64
CA LEU A 61 -2.57 -13.99 19.50
C LEU A 61 -4.07 -14.14 19.85
N GLU A 62 -4.40 -14.45 21.08
CA GLU A 62 -5.80 -14.50 21.58
C GLU A 62 -6.44 -13.10 21.55
N GLU A 63 -5.73 -12.07 22.02
CA GLU A 63 -6.23 -10.70 21.90
C GLU A 63 -6.39 -10.28 20.45
N TYR A 64 -5.41 -10.56 19.58
CA TYR A 64 -5.49 -10.28 18.16
C TYR A 64 -6.75 -10.87 17.51
N ASN A 65 -7.06 -12.14 17.82
CA ASN A 65 -8.26 -12.81 17.32
C ASN A 65 -9.54 -12.22 17.92
N ARG A 66 -9.56 -11.94 19.23
CA ARG A 66 -10.68 -11.31 19.90
C ARG A 66 -11.04 -9.96 19.28
N VAL A 67 -10.04 -9.12 19.02
CA VAL A 67 -10.22 -7.80 18.38
C VAL A 67 -10.79 -7.96 16.97
N LYS A 68 -10.21 -8.87 16.17
CA LYS A 68 -10.69 -9.18 14.82
C LYS A 68 -12.17 -9.61 14.83
N ASP A 69 -12.52 -10.56 15.69
CA ASP A 69 -13.87 -11.14 15.72
C ASP A 69 -14.90 -10.13 16.26
N ALA A 70 -14.55 -9.34 17.27
CA ALA A 70 -15.39 -8.27 17.79
C ALA A 70 -15.68 -7.19 16.74
N ALA A 71 -14.64 -6.73 16.03
CA ALA A 71 -14.80 -5.74 14.98
C ALA A 71 -15.66 -6.25 13.80
N ILE A 72 -15.47 -7.50 13.36
CA ILE A 72 -16.32 -8.13 12.34
C ILE A 72 -17.78 -8.17 12.79
N ASN A 73 -18.02 -8.57 14.03
CA ASN A 73 -19.36 -8.68 14.59
C ASN A 73 -20.06 -7.31 14.63
N ASP A 74 -19.38 -6.28 15.15
CA ASP A 74 -19.95 -4.93 15.22
C ASP A 74 -20.29 -4.37 13.84
N ILE A 75 -19.40 -4.55 12.85
CA ILE A 75 -19.68 -4.15 11.46
C ILE A 75 -20.94 -4.87 10.95
N LYS A 76 -21.02 -6.20 11.11
CA LYS A 76 -22.14 -7.01 10.58
C LYS A 76 -23.47 -6.74 11.26
N LEU A 77 -23.46 -6.28 12.51
CA LEU A 77 -24.67 -5.92 13.26
C LEU A 77 -25.11 -4.46 13.01
N SER A 78 -24.29 -3.64 12.38
CA SER A 78 -24.64 -2.24 12.11
C SER A 78 -25.75 -2.12 11.07
N ASP A 79 -26.69 -1.20 11.29
CA ASP A 79 -27.77 -0.91 10.33
C ASP A 79 -27.22 -0.41 8.99
N GLY A 80 -26.12 0.38 9.01
CA GLY A 80 -25.46 0.85 7.82
C GLY A 80 -24.93 -0.28 6.94
N TYR A 81 -24.31 -1.30 7.56
CA TYR A 81 -23.82 -2.46 6.82
C TYR A 81 -24.96 -3.33 6.27
N ASN A 82 -26.03 -3.49 7.03
CA ASN A 82 -27.22 -4.23 6.57
C ASN A 82 -27.83 -3.52 5.34
N ARG A 83 -28.03 -2.20 5.39
CA ARG A 83 -28.46 -1.41 4.22
C ARG A 83 -27.52 -1.58 3.03
N PHE A 84 -26.21 -1.51 3.24
CA PHE A 84 -25.21 -1.72 2.19
C PHE A 84 -25.33 -3.10 1.54
N ASN A 85 -25.63 -4.16 2.31
CA ASN A 85 -25.81 -5.52 1.79
C ASN A 85 -27.11 -5.71 1.01
N GLU A 86 -28.16 -4.99 1.36
CA GLU A 86 -29.47 -5.04 0.69
C GLU A 86 -29.54 -4.12 -0.54
N GLU A 87 -28.61 -3.16 -0.65
CA GLU A 87 -28.59 -2.17 -1.73
C GLU A 87 -28.50 -2.83 -3.12
N ASP A 88 -29.19 -2.26 -4.11
CA ASP A 88 -28.99 -2.68 -5.50
C ASP A 88 -27.67 -2.18 -6.05
N MET A 89 -26.70 -3.07 -6.24
CA MET A 89 -25.38 -2.74 -6.81
C MET A 89 -25.44 -2.26 -8.25
N GLY A 90 -26.54 -2.47 -8.98
CA GLY A 90 -26.76 -1.94 -10.32
C GLY A 90 -26.78 -0.41 -10.39
N LYS A 91 -27.06 0.27 -9.27
CA LYS A 91 -27.00 1.74 -9.15
C LYS A 91 -25.57 2.25 -9.29
N TYR A 92 -24.56 1.44 -8.95
CA TYR A 92 -23.15 1.79 -8.93
C TYR A 92 -22.46 1.36 -10.23
N SER A 93 -23.13 1.62 -11.36
CA SER A 93 -22.56 1.32 -12.68
C SER A 93 -21.47 2.31 -13.03
N VAL A 94 -20.38 1.82 -13.58
CA VAL A 94 -19.23 2.60 -14.04
C VAL A 94 -19.50 3.17 -15.42
N LYS A 95 -19.25 4.47 -15.62
CA LYS A 95 -19.40 5.18 -16.90
C LYS A 95 -18.24 4.83 -17.85
N TYR A 96 -17.01 4.84 -17.34
CA TYR A 96 -15.79 4.62 -18.11
C TYR A 96 -15.36 3.14 -18.08
N LYS A 97 -15.97 2.30 -18.95
CA LYS A 97 -15.77 0.83 -18.95
C LYS A 97 -14.55 0.36 -19.70
N ASP A 98 -14.08 1.11 -20.70
CA ASP A 98 -13.07 0.68 -21.67
C ASP A 98 -11.66 1.21 -21.33
N LEU A 99 -11.44 1.68 -20.10
CA LEU A 99 -10.14 2.16 -19.65
C LEU A 99 -9.16 1.02 -19.36
N PRO A 100 -7.84 1.27 -19.50
CA PRO A 100 -6.83 0.26 -19.22
C PRO A 100 -6.93 -0.25 -17.76
N SER A 101 -7.12 -1.57 -17.61
CA SER A 101 -7.22 -2.23 -16.30
C SER A 101 -5.97 -3.06 -15.93
N LYS A 102 -5.00 -3.14 -16.84
CA LYS A 102 -3.69 -3.74 -16.56
C LYS A 102 -2.77 -2.67 -16.01
N ASP A 103 -1.98 -3.04 -15.00
CA ASP A 103 -1.03 -2.13 -14.36
C ASP A 103 -0.04 -1.49 -15.35
N ILE A 104 0.66 -0.45 -14.86
CA ILE A 104 1.62 0.32 -15.66
C ILE A 104 3.03 -0.30 -15.67
N TYR A 105 3.26 -1.40 -14.94
CA TYR A 105 4.59 -2.00 -14.76
C TYR A 105 5.01 -2.81 -15.99
N LYS A 106 5.35 -2.11 -17.06
CA LYS A 106 5.82 -2.65 -18.34
C LYS A 106 7.01 -1.85 -18.87
N SER A 107 7.91 -2.49 -19.60
CA SER A 107 9.17 -1.88 -20.06
C SER A 107 8.96 -0.65 -20.95
N SER A 108 7.83 -0.55 -21.67
CA SER A 108 7.49 0.63 -22.47
C SER A 108 7.18 1.89 -21.66
N ASN A 109 7.07 1.76 -20.34
CA ASN A 109 6.82 2.87 -19.42
C ASN A 109 8.08 3.25 -18.61
N ASP A 110 9.24 2.66 -18.90
CA ASP A 110 10.52 3.02 -18.27
C ASP A 110 10.87 4.50 -18.54
N GLY A 111 11.08 5.26 -17.50
CA GLY A 111 11.41 6.68 -17.53
C GLY A 111 10.23 7.63 -17.70
N LYS A 112 8.99 7.14 -17.85
CA LYS A 112 7.81 7.98 -18.00
C LYS A 112 7.34 8.58 -16.71
N LEU A 113 6.70 9.74 -16.81
CA LEU A 113 6.10 10.50 -15.71
C LEU A 113 4.60 10.21 -15.61
N PHE A 114 4.15 9.91 -14.39
CA PHE A 114 2.76 9.61 -14.06
C PHE A 114 2.28 10.39 -12.84
N ILE A 115 0.97 10.59 -12.75
CA ILE A 115 0.28 10.90 -11.48
C ILE A 115 -0.60 9.72 -11.12
N SER A 116 -0.50 9.22 -9.88
CA SER A 116 -1.47 8.28 -9.32
C SER A 116 -2.39 8.97 -8.32
N ILE A 117 -3.66 8.59 -8.34
CA ILE A 117 -4.71 8.97 -7.37
C ILE A 117 -5.16 7.67 -6.72
N ASP A 118 -4.76 7.43 -5.49
CA ASP A 118 -4.98 6.17 -4.74
C ASP A 118 -5.87 6.45 -3.53
N MET A 119 -6.98 5.71 -3.40
CA MET A 119 -7.89 5.84 -2.27
C MET A 119 -7.26 5.24 -1.02
N ARG A 120 -6.93 6.07 -0.03
CA ARG A 120 -6.32 5.60 1.22
C ARG A 120 -7.27 4.70 1.98
N LYS A 121 -6.80 3.48 2.35
CA LYS A 121 -7.61 2.48 3.07
C LYS A 121 -8.95 2.24 2.36
N ALA A 122 -8.94 2.00 1.05
CA ALA A 122 -10.09 2.04 0.14
C ALA A 122 -11.34 1.38 0.71
N ASN A 123 -11.26 0.12 1.15
CA ASN A 123 -12.38 -0.61 1.71
C ASN A 123 -13.01 0.04 2.96
N PHE A 124 -12.20 0.62 3.86
CA PHE A 124 -12.71 1.39 5.01
C PHE A 124 -13.31 2.73 4.54
N SER A 125 -12.58 3.46 3.69
CA SER A 125 -12.97 4.79 3.26
C SER A 125 -14.25 4.78 2.43
N ALA A 126 -14.42 3.81 1.54
CA ALA A 126 -15.61 3.64 0.75
C ALA A 126 -16.84 3.28 1.62
N LEU A 127 -16.73 2.30 2.51
CA LEU A 127 -17.83 1.94 3.41
C LEU A 127 -18.18 3.08 4.38
N LYS A 128 -17.20 3.80 4.91
CA LYS A 128 -17.42 4.98 5.75
C LYS A 128 -18.13 6.10 4.97
N PHE A 129 -17.78 6.30 3.70
CA PHE A 129 -18.44 7.27 2.82
C PHE A 129 -19.88 6.87 2.52
N TYR A 130 -20.16 5.57 2.36
CA TYR A 130 -21.53 5.07 2.22
C TYR A 130 -22.35 5.35 3.48
N ASP A 131 -21.85 4.93 4.64
CA ASP A 131 -22.50 5.16 5.93
C ASP A 131 -21.52 5.04 7.10
N LYS A 132 -21.23 6.16 7.75
CA LYS A 132 -20.30 6.23 8.89
C LYS A 132 -20.71 5.33 10.08
N SER A 133 -22.00 5.03 10.20
CA SER A 133 -22.52 4.15 11.27
C SER A 133 -21.99 2.72 11.21
N ILE A 134 -21.52 2.25 10.03
CA ILE A 134 -20.86 0.96 9.85
C ILE A 134 -19.67 0.81 10.83
N PHE A 135 -18.97 1.89 11.08
CA PHE A 135 -17.82 1.97 11.97
C PHE A 135 -18.13 2.73 13.27
N SER A 136 -19.36 2.62 13.76
CA SER A 136 -19.80 3.27 15.02
C SER A 136 -19.56 4.78 15.05
N ASN A 137 -19.64 5.43 13.89
CA ASN A 137 -19.42 6.86 13.68
C ASN A 137 -18.00 7.37 14.00
N THR A 138 -16.98 6.52 14.00
CA THR A 138 -15.59 6.92 14.13
C THR A 138 -15.06 7.57 12.85
N ASP A 139 -14.05 8.45 12.97
CA ASP A 139 -13.49 9.16 11.82
C ASP A 139 -12.36 8.40 11.13
N THR A 140 -11.64 7.60 11.88
CA THR A 140 -10.51 6.82 11.39
C THR A 140 -10.68 5.33 11.67
N TRP A 141 -9.96 4.51 10.90
CA TRP A 141 -9.86 3.08 11.18
C TRP A 141 -9.24 2.80 12.54
N GLU A 142 -8.25 3.57 12.91
CA GLU A 142 -7.53 3.47 14.17
C GLU A 142 -8.50 3.71 15.34
N GLU A 143 -9.30 4.77 15.34
CA GLU A 143 -10.33 5.04 16.35
C GLU A 143 -11.36 3.89 16.44
N PHE A 144 -11.72 3.29 15.31
CA PHE A 144 -12.64 2.16 15.32
C PHE A 144 -12.03 0.95 16.05
N ILE A 145 -10.76 0.62 15.79
CA ILE A 145 -10.08 -0.52 16.43
C ILE A 145 -9.70 -0.23 17.89
N GLU A 146 -9.39 1.01 18.24
CA GLU A 146 -9.11 1.44 19.65
C GLU A 146 -10.29 1.17 20.61
N ARG A 147 -11.50 0.96 20.10
CA ARG A 147 -12.64 0.53 20.90
C ARG A 147 -12.49 -0.88 21.49
N TYR A 148 -11.61 -1.69 20.92
CA TYR A 148 -11.43 -3.10 21.29
C TYR A 148 -10.09 -3.39 21.93
N THR A 149 -9.07 -2.55 21.73
CA THR A 149 -7.72 -2.76 22.24
C THR A 149 -6.93 -1.47 22.38
N GLU A 150 -6.04 -1.43 23.36
CA GLU A 150 -5.02 -0.36 23.51
C GLU A 150 -3.69 -0.72 22.83
N ASN A 151 -3.57 -1.91 22.27
CA ASN A 151 -2.36 -2.37 21.58
C ASN A 151 -2.12 -1.60 20.29
N LYS A 152 -1.13 -0.71 20.28
CA LYS A 152 -0.86 0.18 19.16
C LYS A 152 -0.44 -0.54 17.87
N HIS A 153 0.19 -1.71 17.99
CA HIS A 153 0.52 -2.52 16.83
C HIS A 153 -0.74 -3.09 16.15
N ILE A 154 -1.68 -3.63 16.95
CA ILE A 154 -2.96 -4.16 16.43
C ILE A 154 -3.77 -3.02 15.80
N VAL A 155 -3.88 -1.87 16.47
CA VAL A 155 -4.60 -0.69 15.97
C VAL A 155 -4.10 -0.26 14.59
N ASN A 156 -2.78 -0.24 14.38
CA ASN A 156 -2.16 0.20 13.14
C ASN A 156 -1.96 -0.91 12.09
N SER A 157 -2.36 -2.15 12.38
CA SER A 157 -2.15 -3.28 11.48
C SER A 157 -2.96 -3.14 10.17
N LYS A 158 -2.25 -3.06 9.04
CA LYS A 158 -2.86 -3.14 7.72
C LYS A 158 -3.52 -4.50 7.48
N TYR A 159 -2.88 -5.55 7.95
CA TYR A 159 -3.36 -6.92 7.73
C TYR A 159 -4.65 -7.21 8.47
N ILE A 160 -4.78 -6.79 9.76
CA ILE A 160 -6.04 -6.98 10.50
C ILE A 160 -7.20 -6.26 9.81
N ARG A 161 -6.97 -5.03 9.30
CA ARG A 161 -7.98 -4.30 8.52
C ARG A 161 -8.42 -5.10 7.29
N GLN A 162 -7.46 -5.61 6.52
CA GLN A 162 -7.77 -6.40 5.33
C GLN A 162 -8.54 -7.69 5.67
N VAL A 163 -8.19 -8.36 6.77
CA VAL A 163 -8.90 -9.57 7.21
C VAL A 163 -10.32 -9.24 7.68
N ILE A 164 -10.50 -8.20 8.49
CA ILE A 164 -11.82 -7.79 8.98
C ILE A 164 -12.74 -7.45 7.81
N LEU A 165 -12.32 -6.53 6.93
CA LEU A 165 -13.13 -6.07 5.82
C LEU A 165 -13.28 -7.13 4.72
N GLY A 166 -12.29 -8.02 4.57
CA GLY A 166 -12.40 -9.20 3.72
C GLY A 166 -13.49 -10.21 4.16
N ASN A 167 -13.90 -10.17 5.43
CA ASN A 167 -15.04 -10.95 5.97
C ASN A 167 -16.39 -10.21 5.86
N CYS A 168 -16.39 -8.99 5.34
CA CYS A 168 -17.56 -8.12 5.25
C CYS A 168 -17.99 -7.86 3.79
N ASN A 169 -18.26 -8.93 3.04
CA ASN A 169 -18.74 -8.88 1.65
C ASN A 169 -17.83 -8.09 0.68
N PRO A 170 -16.59 -8.54 0.47
CA PRO A 170 -15.58 -7.78 -0.29
C PRO A 170 -15.95 -7.52 -1.74
N ARG A 171 -16.78 -8.39 -2.38
CA ARG A 171 -17.20 -8.18 -3.77
C ARG A 171 -18.04 -6.92 -3.92
N ARG A 172 -18.96 -6.65 -2.99
CA ARG A 172 -19.76 -5.44 -2.99
C ARG A 172 -18.91 -4.19 -2.71
N GLN A 173 -17.95 -4.31 -1.80
CA GLN A 173 -17.01 -3.23 -1.52
C GLN A 173 -16.26 -2.82 -2.80
N VAL A 174 -15.64 -3.78 -3.50
CA VAL A 174 -14.89 -3.53 -4.74
C VAL A 174 -15.80 -2.86 -5.82
N THR A 175 -17.06 -3.27 -5.93
CA THR A 175 -18.00 -2.62 -6.85
C THR A 175 -18.24 -1.16 -6.49
N TYR A 176 -18.44 -0.88 -5.21
CA TYR A 176 -18.70 0.47 -4.73
C TYR A 176 -17.44 1.34 -4.77
N GLU A 177 -16.28 0.81 -4.39
CA GLU A 177 -14.97 1.47 -4.54
C GLU A 177 -14.75 1.90 -5.99
N LYS A 178 -14.97 0.98 -6.95
CA LYS A 178 -14.81 1.27 -8.37
C LYS A 178 -15.75 2.36 -8.86
N TYR A 179 -17.00 2.39 -8.37
CA TYR A 179 -17.94 3.47 -8.66
C TYR A 179 -17.43 4.82 -8.12
N LEU A 180 -16.89 4.87 -6.89
CA LEU A 180 -16.33 6.09 -6.34
C LEU A 180 -15.14 6.60 -7.17
N MET A 181 -14.27 5.69 -7.62
CA MET A 181 -13.16 6.05 -8.51
C MET A 181 -13.63 6.51 -9.89
N ASP A 182 -14.78 5.99 -10.38
CA ASP A 182 -15.40 6.45 -11.63
C ASP A 182 -15.94 7.89 -11.50
N LEU A 183 -16.48 8.27 -10.34
CA LEU A 183 -16.84 9.66 -10.04
C LEU A 183 -15.60 10.59 -10.01
N VAL A 184 -14.46 10.10 -9.52
CA VAL A 184 -13.19 10.84 -9.61
C VAL A 184 -12.79 11.03 -11.08
N LEU A 185 -12.96 10.02 -11.94
CA LEU A 185 -12.72 10.15 -13.38
C LEU A 185 -13.62 11.20 -14.03
N GLU A 186 -14.88 11.32 -13.63
CA GLU A 186 -15.77 12.38 -14.12
C GLU A 186 -15.18 13.77 -13.83
N VAL A 187 -14.71 14.01 -12.60
CA VAL A 187 -14.03 15.28 -12.26
C VAL A 187 -12.78 15.50 -13.11
N LEU A 188 -11.97 14.46 -13.31
CA LEU A 188 -10.75 14.56 -14.13
C LEU A 188 -11.05 14.93 -15.58
N ILE A 189 -12.02 14.27 -16.19
CA ILE A 189 -12.30 14.39 -17.62
C ILE A 189 -13.21 15.57 -17.89
N ASP A 190 -14.33 15.69 -17.17
CA ASP A 190 -15.37 16.66 -17.47
C ASP A 190 -15.05 18.08 -16.92
N GLU A 191 -14.31 18.17 -15.79
CA GLU A 191 -14.01 19.46 -15.15
C GLU A 191 -12.55 19.92 -15.34
N LEU A 192 -11.58 18.99 -15.24
CA LEU A 192 -10.14 19.33 -15.30
C LEU A 192 -9.54 19.16 -16.69
N GLY A 193 -10.31 18.66 -17.68
CA GLY A 193 -9.92 18.59 -19.09
C GLY A 193 -8.87 17.52 -19.42
N TYR A 194 -8.74 16.47 -18.60
CA TYR A 194 -7.97 15.30 -18.98
C TYR A 194 -8.74 14.48 -20.02
N SER A 195 -8.02 13.81 -20.91
CA SER A 195 -8.63 12.89 -21.87
C SER A 195 -8.68 11.47 -21.29
N ALA A 196 -9.69 10.69 -21.67
CA ALA A 196 -9.73 9.25 -21.36
C ALA A 196 -8.47 8.51 -21.89
N SER A 197 -7.86 9.00 -22.98
CA SER A 197 -6.59 8.48 -23.52
C SER A 197 -5.37 8.74 -22.64
N ASP A 198 -5.46 9.61 -21.65
CA ASP A 198 -4.39 9.91 -20.70
C ASP A 198 -4.40 8.95 -19.51
N ILE A 199 -5.50 8.23 -19.33
CA ILE A 199 -5.62 7.25 -18.26
C ILE A 199 -4.80 6.01 -18.63
N ALA A 200 -3.68 5.83 -17.93
CA ALA A 200 -2.79 4.69 -18.12
C ALA A 200 -3.25 3.44 -17.35
N PHE A 201 -4.01 3.63 -16.26
CA PHE A 201 -4.55 2.55 -15.43
C PHE A 201 -5.78 3.00 -14.65
N PHE A 202 -6.78 2.12 -14.55
CA PHE A 202 -7.98 2.31 -13.76
C PHE A 202 -8.38 1.03 -13.03
N SER A 203 -8.41 1.08 -11.71
CA SER A 203 -8.85 -0.02 -10.83
C SER A 203 -10.01 0.42 -9.92
N ASN A 204 -10.31 -0.41 -8.91
CA ASN A 204 -11.30 -0.06 -7.89
C ASN A 204 -10.81 0.98 -6.87
N ASP A 205 -9.52 1.21 -6.75
CA ASP A 205 -8.93 2.07 -5.73
C ASP A 205 -7.82 3.00 -6.24
N GLU A 206 -7.38 2.85 -7.49
CA GLU A 206 -6.32 3.67 -8.08
C GLU A 206 -6.63 4.08 -9.52
N ILE A 207 -6.34 5.35 -9.85
CA ILE A 207 -6.27 5.90 -11.20
C ILE A 207 -4.82 6.34 -11.44
N VAL A 208 -4.24 5.99 -12.60
CA VAL A 208 -2.93 6.49 -13.03
C VAL A 208 -3.06 7.24 -14.34
N ILE A 209 -2.53 8.46 -14.38
CA ILE A 209 -2.56 9.37 -15.53
C ILE A 209 -1.16 9.45 -16.12
N ASP A 210 -1.03 9.28 -17.45
CA ASP A 210 0.20 9.54 -18.19
C ASP A 210 0.41 11.06 -18.32
N MET A 211 1.54 11.55 -17.82
CA MET A 211 1.83 12.99 -17.76
C MET A 211 2.82 13.47 -18.82
N GLU A 212 3.28 12.60 -19.75
CA GLU A 212 4.36 12.95 -20.70
C GLU A 212 4.04 14.17 -21.57
N LYS A 213 2.77 14.36 -21.94
CA LYS A 213 2.35 15.51 -22.78
C LYS A 213 2.11 16.79 -22.00
N TYR A 214 2.10 16.74 -20.68
CA TYR A 214 1.75 17.87 -19.83
C TYR A 214 2.99 18.62 -19.36
N LYS A 215 2.84 19.95 -19.23
CA LYS A 215 3.84 20.83 -18.62
C LYS A 215 3.39 21.17 -17.20
N ASP A 216 4.34 21.60 -16.36
CA ASP A 216 4.08 22.04 -14.98
C ASP A 216 3.31 20.98 -14.16
N CYS A 217 3.83 19.76 -14.17
CA CYS A 217 3.17 18.59 -13.55
C CYS A 217 3.04 18.73 -12.02
N ILE A 218 3.96 19.46 -11.37
CA ILE A 218 3.88 19.71 -9.92
C ILE A 218 2.65 20.57 -9.59
N ASN A 219 2.37 21.62 -10.37
CA ASN A 219 1.19 22.45 -10.17
C ASN A 219 -0.09 21.68 -10.52
N LYS A 220 -0.06 20.86 -11.57
CA LYS A 220 -1.18 19.97 -11.90
C LYS A 220 -1.51 18.99 -10.77
N GLN A 221 -0.51 18.39 -10.12
CA GLN A 221 -0.73 17.55 -8.94
C GLN A 221 -1.47 18.31 -7.84
N LYS A 222 -1.05 19.55 -7.53
CA LYS A 222 -1.72 20.39 -6.51
C LYS A 222 -3.17 20.72 -6.88
N ILE A 223 -3.43 21.02 -8.15
CA ILE A 223 -4.80 21.27 -8.64
C ILE A 223 -5.66 20.03 -8.48
N LEU A 224 -5.13 18.85 -8.81
CA LEU A 224 -5.80 17.55 -8.61
C LEU A 224 -6.12 17.29 -7.13
N GLU A 225 -5.15 17.52 -6.24
CA GLU A 225 -5.35 17.38 -4.80
C GLU A 225 -6.47 18.30 -4.28
N MET A 226 -6.49 19.54 -4.73
CA MET A 226 -7.54 20.50 -4.34
C MET A 226 -8.90 20.06 -4.88
N ALA A 227 -9.02 19.73 -6.16
CA ALA A 227 -10.27 19.36 -6.80
C ALA A 227 -10.88 18.10 -6.17
N VAL A 228 -10.08 17.04 -6.03
CA VAL A 228 -10.54 15.76 -5.46
C VAL A 228 -10.95 15.93 -3.98
N ASN A 229 -10.20 16.71 -3.19
CA ASN A 229 -10.54 16.96 -1.78
C ASN A 229 -11.79 17.83 -1.61
N VAL A 230 -12.08 18.73 -2.55
CA VAL A 230 -13.31 19.54 -2.51
C VAL A 230 -14.53 18.69 -2.90
N CYS A 231 -14.40 17.83 -3.91
CA CYS A 231 -15.51 17.03 -4.42
C CYS A 231 -15.85 15.83 -3.52
N PHE A 232 -14.87 15.27 -2.84
CA PHE A 232 -15.02 14.02 -2.08
C PHE A 232 -14.51 14.16 -0.64
N ASN A 233 -15.32 13.75 0.31
CA ASN A 233 -14.90 13.58 1.71
C ASN A 233 -14.27 12.20 1.94
N ILE A 234 -13.35 11.82 1.05
CA ILE A 234 -12.60 10.55 1.05
C ILE A 234 -11.11 10.90 1.01
N PRO A 235 -10.26 10.27 1.84
CA PRO A 235 -8.82 10.54 1.80
C PRO A 235 -8.17 9.88 0.59
N PHE A 236 -7.60 10.66 -0.30
CA PHE A 236 -6.78 10.19 -1.42
C PHE A 236 -5.29 10.45 -1.16
N ARG A 237 -4.45 9.64 -1.78
CA ARG A 237 -3.02 9.84 -1.93
C ARG A 237 -2.74 10.16 -3.39
N ILE A 238 -2.26 11.37 -3.67
CA ILE A 238 -1.97 11.82 -5.02
C ILE A 238 -0.47 11.99 -5.15
N GLU A 239 0.16 11.23 -6.03
CA GLU A 239 1.62 11.18 -6.18
C GLU A 239 2.04 11.37 -7.63
N LEU A 240 2.93 12.33 -7.85
CA LEU A 240 3.68 12.50 -9.10
C LEU A 240 4.94 11.65 -9.02
N PHE A 241 5.20 10.78 -10.01
CA PHE A 241 6.36 9.90 -9.97
C PHE A 241 6.87 9.53 -11.36
N TYR A 242 8.17 9.31 -11.45
CA TYR A 242 8.77 8.61 -12.58
C TYR A 242 8.77 7.11 -12.32
N LEU A 243 8.43 6.33 -13.34
CA LEU A 243 8.51 4.87 -13.28
C LEU A 243 9.82 4.41 -13.91
N HIS A 244 10.58 3.59 -13.19
CA HIS A 244 11.85 3.06 -13.68
C HIS A 244 11.86 1.54 -13.64
N LYS A 245 12.34 0.92 -14.70
CA LYS A 245 12.59 -0.53 -14.78
C LYS A 245 13.91 -0.86 -14.08
N ILE A 246 13.93 -1.92 -13.28
CA ILE A 246 15.15 -2.50 -12.73
C ILE A 246 15.60 -3.59 -13.71
N THR A 247 16.62 -3.28 -14.52
CA THR A 247 17.12 -4.21 -15.55
C THR A 247 17.62 -5.50 -14.93
N GLY A 248 17.37 -6.63 -15.59
CA GLY A 248 17.70 -7.97 -15.08
C GLY A 248 16.68 -8.55 -14.09
N THR A 249 15.57 -7.84 -13.82
CA THR A 249 14.48 -8.30 -12.94
C THR A 249 13.12 -8.00 -13.56
N ASP A 250 12.04 -8.52 -12.95
CA ASP A 250 10.66 -8.09 -13.29
C ASP A 250 10.25 -6.82 -12.52
N GLY A 251 11.14 -6.30 -11.67
CA GLY A 251 10.88 -5.20 -10.76
C GLY A 251 10.95 -3.82 -11.39
N TYR A 252 10.28 -2.91 -10.70
CA TYR A 252 10.26 -1.48 -10.99
C TYR A 252 10.43 -0.70 -9.68
N TYR A 253 10.78 0.57 -9.81
CA TYR A 253 10.63 1.52 -8.73
C TYR A 253 9.92 2.79 -9.21
N LYS A 254 9.11 3.33 -8.32
CA LYS A 254 8.56 4.68 -8.47
C LYS A 254 9.56 5.65 -7.82
N GLU A 255 9.98 6.66 -8.56
CA GLU A 255 10.70 7.82 -8.02
C GLU A 255 9.67 8.92 -7.78
N ILE A 256 9.17 9.03 -6.55
CA ILE A 256 8.09 9.93 -6.17
C ILE A 256 8.64 11.34 -5.97
N VAL A 257 8.06 12.31 -6.67
CA VAL A 257 8.45 13.71 -6.63
C VAL A 257 7.68 14.42 -5.52
N ARG A 258 8.32 14.64 -4.36
CA ARG A 258 7.70 15.40 -3.27
C ARG A 258 7.82 16.91 -3.48
N ASN A 259 8.98 17.34 -3.96
CA ASN A 259 9.26 18.71 -4.39
C ASN A 259 10.46 18.71 -5.38
N ILE A 260 11.06 19.87 -5.66
CA ILE A 260 12.17 19.99 -6.61
C ILE A 260 13.40 19.17 -6.19
N ILE A 261 13.62 19.00 -4.87
CA ILE A 261 14.85 18.39 -4.32
C ILE A 261 14.57 16.99 -3.76
N GLU A 262 13.44 16.82 -3.09
CA GLU A 262 13.12 15.63 -2.30
C GLU A 262 12.48 14.54 -3.15
N ARG A 263 13.02 13.32 -3.04
CA ARG A 263 12.54 12.12 -3.72
C ARG A 263 12.33 11.01 -2.72
N GLU A 264 11.26 10.26 -2.92
CA GLU A 264 11.01 9.01 -2.22
C GLU A 264 10.97 7.87 -3.23
N TYR A 265 11.27 6.67 -2.77
CA TYR A 265 11.33 5.50 -3.65
C TYR A 265 10.37 4.42 -3.15
N GLU A 266 9.58 3.88 -4.06
CA GLU A 266 8.69 2.76 -3.79
C GLU A 266 8.95 1.63 -4.79
N PHE A 267 9.21 0.42 -4.30
CA PHE A 267 9.56 -0.73 -5.15
C PHE A 267 8.32 -1.55 -5.48
N LYS A 268 8.19 -1.97 -6.74
CA LYS A 268 7.07 -2.73 -7.27
C LYS A 268 7.54 -3.95 -8.04
N CYS A 269 6.75 -5.02 -8.00
CA CYS A 269 6.99 -6.26 -8.76
C CYS A 269 8.35 -6.93 -8.49
N LEU A 270 9.02 -6.59 -7.38
CA LEU A 270 10.27 -7.22 -6.96
C LEU A 270 10.00 -8.44 -6.10
N ASN A 271 10.76 -9.49 -6.35
CA ASN A 271 10.83 -10.64 -5.45
C ASN A 271 11.47 -10.22 -4.12
N ASN A 272 10.98 -10.78 -3.01
CA ASN A 272 11.57 -10.56 -1.68
C ASN A 272 13.01 -11.07 -1.54
N TYR A 273 13.48 -11.96 -2.41
CA TYR A 273 14.87 -12.41 -2.42
C TYR A 273 15.80 -11.57 -3.33
N THR A 274 15.26 -10.75 -4.24
CA THR A 274 16.06 -9.80 -5.04
C THR A 274 16.07 -8.40 -4.44
N LEU A 275 15.05 -8.07 -3.65
CA LEU A 275 14.91 -6.74 -3.02
C LEU A 275 16.15 -6.31 -2.20
N PRO A 276 16.81 -7.18 -1.39
CA PRO A 276 17.99 -6.77 -0.64
C PRO A 276 19.12 -6.23 -1.52
N PHE A 277 19.38 -6.85 -2.66
CA PHE A 277 20.42 -6.38 -3.60
C PHE A 277 20.06 -5.02 -4.19
N VAL A 278 18.78 -4.79 -4.49
CA VAL A 278 18.28 -3.50 -4.99
C VAL A 278 18.50 -2.42 -3.93
N LEU A 279 18.11 -2.68 -2.68
CA LEU A 279 18.24 -1.70 -1.59
C LEU A 279 19.71 -1.36 -1.30
N ARG A 280 20.63 -2.35 -1.31
CA ARG A 280 22.07 -2.08 -1.19
C ARG A 280 22.56 -1.13 -2.28
N LYS A 281 22.13 -1.34 -3.54
CA LYS A 281 22.50 -0.45 -4.64
C LYS A 281 21.93 0.97 -4.45
N PHE A 282 20.69 1.10 -4.00
CA PHE A 282 20.09 2.40 -3.70
C PHE A 282 20.79 3.12 -2.56
N ASN A 283 21.20 2.38 -1.50
CA ASN A 283 21.93 2.93 -0.36
C ASN A 283 23.41 3.19 -0.69
N ARG A 284 23.92 2.76 -1.87
CA ARG A 284 25.36 2.76 -2.22
C ARG A 284 26.20 1.95 -1.26
N GLU A 285 25.66 0.83 -0.78
CA GLU A 285 26.29 -0.08 0.14
C GLU A 285 26.80 -1.33 -0.58
N GLU A 286 27.81 -2.00 0.00
CA GLU A 286 28.30 -3.27 -0.50
C GLU A 286 27.30 -4.40 -0.22
N ILE A 287 27.19 -5.33 -1.18
CA ILE A 287 26.39 -6.53 -1.03
C ILE A 287 27.12 -7.50 -0.10
N THR A 288 26.44 -7.98 0.92
CA THR A 288 26.99 -8.90 1.91
C THR A 288 26.61 -10.35 1.62
N GLU A 289 27.27 -11.31 2.27
CA GLU A 289 26.90 -12.72 2.17
C GLU A 289 25.50 -13.01 2.72
N ASN A 290 25.04 -12.23 3.70
CA ASN A 290 23.67 -12.31 4.23
C ASN A 290 22.63 -11.93 3.20
N ASP A 291 22.93 -11.01 2.28
CA ASP A 291 22.01 -10.59 1.23
C ASP A 291 21.69 -11.71 0.24
N LYS A 292 22.60 -12.67 0.09
CA LYS A 292 22.44 -13.82 -0.79
C LYS A 292 21.49 -14.91 -0.23
N VAL A 293 21.18 -14.86 1.08
CA VAL A 293 20.35 -15.88 1.74
C VAL A 293 18.87 -15.55 1.64
N PHE A 294 18.04 -16.52 1.32
CA PHE A 294 16.60 -16.36 1.20
C PHE A 294 15.85 -17.66 1.50
N TYR A 295 14.54 -17.58 1.71
CA TYR A 295 13.66 -18.74 1.76
C TYR A 295 13.07 -19.04 0.39
N HIS A 296 13.14 -20.30 -0.02
CA HIS A 296 12.45 -20.82 -1.19
C HIS A 296 11.76 -22.14 -0.81
N GLU A 297 10.45 -22.20 -0.99
CA GLU A 297 9.64 -23.38 -0.67
C GLU A 297 9.86 -23.96 0.74
N GLY A 298 10.04 -23.08 1.72
CA GLY A 298 10.28 -23.46 3.12
C GLY A 298 11.72 -23.84 3.45
N LEU A 299 12.63 -23.81 2.47
CA LEU A 299 14.04 -24.13 2.64
C LEU A 299 14.90 -22.87 2.63
N LEU A 300 15.92 -22.84 3.48
CA LEU A 300 16.94 -21.80 3.46
C LEU A 300 17.86 -22.05 2.25
N SER A 301 17.87 -21.12 1.33
CA SER A 301 18.61 -21.18 0.06
C SER A 301 19.59 -20.02 -0.04
N LYS A 302 20.56 -20.09 -0.93
CA LYS A 302 21.58 -19.05 -1.11
C LYS A 302 21.94 -18.89 -2.58
N PHE A 303 21.98 -17.64 -3.04
CA PHE A 303 22.54 -17.32 -4.35
C PHE A 303 24.04 -17.61 -4.37
N MET A 304 24.52 -18.35 -5.37
CA MET A 304 25.94 -18.61 -5.58
C MET A 304 26.67 -17.33 -6.01
N GLU A 305 26.01 -16.53 -6.85
CA GLU A 305 26.51 -15.25 -7.36
C GLU A 305 25.45 -14.15 -7.13
N VAL A 306 25.89 -12.92 -7.11
CA VAL A 306 24.98 -11.76 -7.08
C VAL A 306 24.21 -11.70 -8.38
N PRO A 307 22.87 -11.63 -8.35
CA PRO A 307 22.06 -11.50 -9.56
C PRO A 307 22.49 -10.28 -10.39
N ASN A 308 22.63 -10.48 -11.71
CA ASN A 308 22.95 -9.37 -12.59
C ASN A 308 21.73 -8.45 -12.72
N MET A 309 21.82 -7.25 -12.14
CA MET A 309 20.77 -6.25 -12.17
C MET A 309 21.35 -4.84 -12.19
N GLU A 310 20.66 -3.95 -12.88
CA GLU A 310 21.05 -2.53 -12.96
C GLU A 310 19.91 -1.65 -12.45
N VAL A 311 20.28 -0.67 -11.64
CA VAL A 311 19.39 0.38 -11.14
C VAL A 311 19.91 1.70 -11.70
N LYS A 312 19.05 2.39 -12.45
CA LYS A 312 19.37 3.73 -12.97
C LYS A 312 19.09 4.75 -11.87
N LEU A 313 20.09 5.05 -11.05
CA LEU A 313 19.99 6.20 -10.14
C LEU A 313 20.34 7.45 -10.96
N ASN A 314 19.36 8.31 -11.19
CA ASN A 314 19.58 9.57 -11.92
C ASN A 314 20.46 10.50 -11.08
N GLU A 315 21.73 10.58 -11.41
CA GLU A 315 22.62 11.66 -10.95
C GLU A 315 22.29 12.90 -11.78
N ASN A 316 21.54 13.83 -11.22
CA ASN A 316 21.30 15.18 -11.74
C ASN A 316 20.82 15.29 -13.22
N LYS A 317 19.52 15.07 -13.46
CA LYS A 317 18.85 15.64 -14.64
C LYS A 317 17.40 16.00 -14.30
N TYR A 318 17.20 17.05 -13.53
CA TYR A 318 15.89 17.67 -13.49
C TYR A 318 16.04 19.18 -13.68
N SER A 319 16.03 19.61 -14.96
CA SER A 319 15.49 20.92 -15.33
C SER A 319 13.97 20.73 -15.41
N VAL A 320 13.27 21.12 -14.37
CA VAL A 320 11.81 21.21 -14.31
C VAL A 320 11.34 22.47 -15.02
#